data_6b63eed85b80c3c251359bf51c759df9
#
_entry.id   6b63eed85b80c3c251359bf51c759df9
#
_cell.length_a   1.000
_cell.length_b   1.000
_cell.length_c   1.000
_cell.angle_alpha   90.00
_cell.angle_beta   90.00
_cell.angle_gamma   90.00
#
_symmetry.space_group_name_H-M   'P 1'
#
loop_
_entity.id
_entity.type
_entity.pdbx_description
1 polymer ?
#
loop_
_entity_poly.entity_id
_entity_poly.type
_entity_poly.pdbx_seq_one_letter_code
_entity_poly.pdbx_strand_id
1 'polypeptide(L)'
;FHAFVFLKAFIAVPLQAFMSAWIAYNLLILSTFTMAGFAMFLLARHLTRDVFAAWVAGVAYAFSPYMLTRGLGHLNYLSSEWMPLYILCLLKLVDSSERRWALGGSAFLLLTAYCEYYYLIYLALFTAIYLIWCYIHRPEQILCGDFVRNFLLMGALAALGFAPILSMLLGTEQSDYLYGGWGATAKLGADALAFVVPPPGSL
;
A
#
# COMPACT_ATOMS: atom_id res chain seq x y z
N PHE A 1 -9.75 -14.37 -12.85
CA PHE A 1 -9.09 -13.21 -12.21
C PHE A 1 -9.11 -13.41 -10.71
N HIS A 2 -8.03 -13.92 -10.13
CA HIS A 2 -7.92 -14.08 -8.68
C HIS A 2 -7.24 -12.81 -8.12
N ALA A 3 -8.03 -11.75 -7.93
CA ALA A 3 -7.59 -10.64 -7.10
C ALA A 3 -7.66 -11.10 -5.65
N PHE A 4 -6.53 -11.33 -5.02
CA PHE A 4 -6.43 -11.67 -3.61
C PHE A 4 -6.74 -10.43 -2.77
N VAL A 5 -8.01 -10.17 -2.51
CA VAL A 5 -8.45 -9.05 -1.66
C VAL A 5 -8.95 -9.61 -0.32
N PHE A 6 -8.08 -10.39 0.34
CA PHE A 6 -8.44 -11.10 1.57
C PHE A 6 -9.05 -10.17 2.62
N LEU A 7 -8.42 -9.03 2.89
CA LEU A 7 -8.90 -8.10 3.89
C LEU A 7 -10.29 -7.57 3.57
N LYS A 8 -10.52 -7.14 2.33
CA LYS A 8 -11.83 -6.61 1.92
C LYS A 8 -12.89 -7.71 1.88
N ALA A 9 -12.53 -8.92 1.45
CA ALA A 9 -13.43 -10.07 1.50
C ALA A 9 -13.83 -10.40 2.95
N PHE A 10 -12.87 -10.39 3.87
CA PHE A 10 -13.13 -10.62 5.30
C PHE A 10 -14.11 -9.59 5.89
N ILE A 11 -14.04 -8.34 5.45
CA ILE A 11 -14.98 -7.29 5.85
C ILE A 11 -16.31 -7.43 5.11
N ALA A 12 -16.29 -7.84 3.84
CA ALA A 12 -17.49 -7.99 3.03
C ALA A 12 -18.43 -9.09 3.54
N VAL A 13 -17.88 -10.22 4.01
CA VAL A 13 -18.69 -11.38 4.45
C VAL A 13 -19.68 -11.01 5.57
N PRO A 14 -19.29 -10.41 6.70
CA PRO A 14 -20.26 -10.02 7.73
C PRO A 14 -21.22 -8.92 7.27
N LEU A 15 -20.78 -8.00 6.39
CA LEU A 15 -21.67 -6.96 5.85
C LEU A 15 -22.81 -7.55 5.02
N GLN A 16 -22.54 -8.64 4.27
CA GLN A 16 -23.55 -9.30 3.45
C GLN A 16 -24.63 -10.02 4.28
N ALA A 17 -24.43 -10.23 5.58
CA ALA A 17 -25.47 -10.71 6.47
C ALA A 17 -26.60 -9.66 6.69
N PHE A 18 -26.30 -8.38 6.49
CA PHE A 18 -27.22 -7.27 6.75
C PHE A 18 -27.64 -6.51 5.48
N MET A 19 -26.93 -6.70 4.36
CA MET A 19 -27.17 -5.97 3.12
C MET A 19 -26.80 -6.79 1.89
N SER A 20 -27.27 -6.35 0.71
CA SER A 20 -26.93 -7.02 -0.54
C SER A 20 -25.43 -6.90 -0.85
N ALA A 21 -24.88 -7.86 -1.61
CA ALA A 21 -23.48 -7.86 -2.03
C ALA A 21 -23.07 -6.57 -2.77
N TRP A 22 -23.99 -5.99 -3.56
CA TRP A 22 -23.75 -4.72 -4.26
C TRP A 22 -23.58 -3.53 -3.32
N ILE A 23 -24.42 -3.45 -2.28
CA ILE A 23 -24.32 -2.39 -1.27
C ILE A 23 -23.02 -2.56 -0.47
N ALA A 24 -22.70 -3.77 -0.03
CA ALA A 24 -21.47 -4.06 0.68
C ALA A 24 -20.23 -3.69 -0.16
N TYR A 25 -20.21 -4.02 -1.44
CA TYR A 25 -19.13 -3.68 -2.35
C TYR A 25 -18.96 -2.15 -2.50
N ASN A 26 -20.04 -1.42 -2.73
CA ASN A 26 -20.00 0.03 -2.86
C ASN A 26 -19.55 0.72 -1.57
N LEU A 27 -19.98 0.21 -0.39
CA LEU A 27 -19.51 0.71 0.89
C LEU A 27 -18.00 0.49 1.08
N LEU A 28 -17.46 -0.64 0.63
CA LEU A 28 -16.02 -0.90 0.66
C LEU A 28 -15.26 0.07 -0.24
N ILE A 29 -15.76 0.36 -1.43
CA ILE A 29 -15.15 1.36 -2.32
C ILE A 29 -15.14 2.73 -1.63
N LEU A 30 -16.29 3.21 -1.16
CA LEU A 30 -16.41 4.51 -0.49
C LEU A 30 -15.51 4.60 0.75
N SER A 31 -15.48 3.54 1.55
CA SER A 31 -14.60 3.48 2.72
C SER A 31 -13.11 3.57 2.33
N THR A 32 -12.73 2.95 1.21
CA THR A 32 -11.34 3.00 0.71
C THR A 32 -10.94 4.41 0.30
N PHE A 33 -11.80 5.13 -0.45
CA PHE A 33 -11.54 6.54 -0.79
C PHE A 33 -11.40 7.40 0.47
N THR A 34 -12.33 7.24 1.42
CA THR A 34 -12.31 7.99 2.68
C THR A 34 -11.06 7.71 3.49
N MET A 35 -10.71 6.44 3.66
CA MET A 35 -9.52 6.01 4.42
C MET A 35 -8.23 6.45 3.73
N ALA A 36 -8.15 6.38 2.40
CA ALA A 36 -7.00 6.83 1.62
C ALA A 36 -6.75 8.33 1.81
N GLY A 37 -7.81 9.15 1.69
CA GLY A 37 -7.73 10.59 1.93
C GLY A 37 -7.33 10.93 3.36
N PHE A 38 -7.92 10.25 4.34
CA PHE A 38 -7.60 10.44 5.75
C PHE A 38 -6.16 10.02 6.08
N ALA A 39 -5.71 8.89 5.57
CA ALA A 39 -4.35 8.40 5.77
C ALA A 39 -3.31 9.36 5.19
N MET A 40 -3.56 9.87 4.00
CA MET A 40 -2.69 10.86 3.37
C MET A 40 -2.75 12.22 4.08
N PHE A 41 -3.92 12.63 4.58
CA PHE A 41 -4.04 13.81 5.45
C PHE A 41 -3.14 13.69 6.68
N LEU A 42 -3.14 12.55 7.38
CA LEU A 42 -2.31 12.34 8.56
C LEU A 42 -0.82 12.39 8.23
N LEU A 43 -0.40 11.77 7.13
CA LEU A 43 0.98 11.81 6.67
C LEU A 43 1.40 13.24 6.30
N ALA A 44 0.63 13.92 5.48
CA ALA A 44 0.92 15.29 5.04
C ALA A 44 0.91 16.27 6.23
N ARG A 45 -0.01 16.11 7.19
CA ARG A 45 -0.04 16.90 8.40
C ARG A 45 1.21 16.72 9.25
N HIS A 46 1.74 15.52 9.32
CA HIS A 46 3.00 15.25 10.02
C HIS A 46 4.17 15.98 9.35
N LEU A 47 4.22 15.97 8.02
CA LEU A 47 5.31 16.55 7.24
C LEU A 47 5.25 18.07 7.16
N THR A 48 4.06 18.62 6.88
CA THR A 48 3.90 20.06 6.62
C THR A 48 3.58 20.86 7.87
N ARG A 49 3.01 20.21 8.90
CA ARG A 49 2.43 20.83 10.11
C ARG A 49 1.30 21.83 9.81
N ASP A 50 0.81 21.83 8.59
CA ASP A 50 -0.27 22.70 8.12
C ASP A 50 -1.53 21.85 7.85
N VAL A 51 -2.69 22.31 8.37
CA VAL A 51 -3.96 21.58 8.24
C VAL A 51 -4.49 21.68 6.82
N PHE A 52 -4.39 22.88 6.23
CA PHE A 52 -4.94 23.12 4.90
C PHE A 52 -4.15 22.36 3.83
N ALA A 53 -2.80 22.41 3.87
CA ALA A 53 -1.94 21.63 3.00
C ALA A 53 -2.21 20.13 3.14
N ALA A 54 -2.40 19.63 4.38
CA ALA A 54 -2.72 18.24 4.65
C ALA A 54 -4.09 17.85 4.07
N TRP A 55 -5.09 18.72 4.18
CA TRP A 55 -6.42 18.49 3.63
C TRP A 55 -6.37 18.41 2.10
N VAL A 56 -5.68 19.34 1.45
CA VAL A 56 -5.47 19.34 -0.01
C VAL A 56 -4.76 18.05 -0.45
N ALA A 57 -3.70 17.65 0.25
CA ALA A 57 -2.98 16.41 -0.05
C ALA A 57 -3.87 15.17 0.08
N GLY A 58 -4.71 15.12 1.13
CA GLY A 58 -5.67 14.02 1.34
C GLY A 58 -6.69 13.92 0.20
N VAL A 59 -7.29 15.04 -0.19
CA VAL A 59 -8.24 15.09 -1.30
C VAL A 59 -7.57 14.74 -2.63
N ALA A 60 -6.40 15.31 -2.91
CA ALA A 60 -5.65 15.01 -4.14
C ALA A 60 -5.26 13.53 -4.24
N TYR A 61 -4.88 12.90 -3.14
CA TYR A 61 -4.57 11.48 -3.11
C TYR A 61 -5.81 10.61 -3.33
N ALA A 62 -6.87 10.85 -2.57
CA ALA A 62 -8.12 10.07 -2.65
C ALA A 62 -8.76 10.15 -4.04
N PHE A 63 -8.78 11.35 -4.64
CA PHE A 63 -9.41 11.57 -5.94
C PHE A 63 -8.40 11.69 -7.08
N SER A 64 -7.21 11.10 -6.91
CA SER A 64 -6.24 11.02 -7.99
C SER A 64 -6.79 10.24 -9.19
N PRO A 65 -6.33 10.53 -10.42
CA PRO A 65 -6.74 9.77 -11.61
C PRO A 65 -6.54 8.26 -11.46
N TYR A 66 -5.50 7.85 -10.74
CA TYR A 66 -5.25 6.46 -10.41
C TYR A 66 -6.39 5.85 -9.59
N MET A 67 -6.74 6.48 -8.46
CA MET A 67 -7.80 6.01 -7.57
C MET A 67 -9.15 5.96 -8.28
N LEU A 68 -9.49 7.00 -9.04
CA LEU A 68 -10.75 7.06 -9.80
C LEU A 68 -10.83 5.94 -10.84
N THR A 69 -9.76 5.71 -11.61
CA THR A 69 -9.73 4.65 -12.62
C THR A 69 -9.83 3.26 -11.97
N ARG A 70 -9.14 3.02 -10.86
CA ARG A 70 -9.17 1.72 -10.17
C ARG A 70 -10.48 1.48 -9.43
N GLY A 71 -11.17 2.53 -9.01
CA GLY A 71 -12.51 2.45 -8.42
C GLY A 71 -13.57 1.84 -9.34
N LEU A 72 -13.34 1.84 -10.66
CA LEU A 72 -14.28 1.30 -11.65
C LEU A 72 -14.29 -0.23 -11.76
N GLY A 73 -13.47 -0.97 -10.99
CA GLY A 73 -13.54 -2.43 -11.05
C GLY A 73 -12.35 -3.20 -10.49
N HIS A 74 -11.36 -2.50 -9.90
CA HIS A 74 -10.15 -3.12 -9.40
C HIS A 74 -9.93 -2.79 -7.91
N LEU A 75 -10.78 -3.35 -7.04
CA LEU A 75 -10.78 -3.08 -5.60
C LEU A 75 -9.43 -3.38 -4.92
N ASN A 76 -8.69 -4.37 -5.42
CA ASN A 76 -7.34 -4.68 -4.94
C ASN A 76 -6.37 -3.51 -5.18
N TYR A 77 -6.27 -3.02 -6.42
CA TYR A 77 -5.40 -1.87 -6.74
C TYR A 77 -5.93 -0.55 -6.19
N LEU A 78 -7.23 -0.44 -5.91
CA LEU A 78 -7.79 0.71 -5.22
C LEU A 78 -7.29 0.79 -3.77
N SER A 79 -7.02 -0.36 -3.13
CA SER A 79 -6.73 -0.48 -1.69
C SER A 79 -5.33 0.02 -1.32
N SER A 80 -5.05 1.28 -1.57
CA SER A 80 -3.78 1.96 -1.26
C SER A 80 -3.82 2.77 0.06
N GLU A 81 -4.92 2.70 0.81
CA GLU A 81 -5.17 3.48 2.02
C GLU A 81 -4.17 3.24 3.15
N TRP A 82 -3.56 2.05 3.19
CA TRP A 82 -2.63 1.68 4.26
C TRP A 82 -1.19 2.17 4.02
N MET A 83 -0.85 2.48 2.76
CA MET A 83 0.51 2.91 2.40
C MET A 83 0.94 4.22 3.08
N PRO A 84 0.14 5.30 3.09
CA PRO A 84 0.53 6.52 3.78
C PRO A 84 0.68 6.33 5.29
N LEU A 85 -0.12 5.42 5.91
CA LEU A 85 -0.01 5.12 7.34
C LEU A 85 1.27 4.35 7.66
N TYR A 86 1.68 3.41 6.80
CA TYR A 86 2.98 2.76 6.93
C TYR A 86 4.11 3.77 6.85
N ILE A 87 4.09 4.66 5.85
CA ILE A 87 5.10 5.70 5.68
C ILE A 87 5.15 6.60 6.92
N LEU A 88 4.00 7.02 7.44
CA LEU A 88 3.93 7.81 8.67
C LEU A 88 4.57 7.09 9.86
N CYS A 89 4.30 5.79 10.02
CA CYS A 89 4.92 4.98 11.08
C CYS A 89 6.43 4.87 10.90
N LEU A 90 6.92 4.68 9.66
CA LEU A 90 8.35 4.61 9.37
C LEU A 90 9.06 5.93 9.69
N LEU A 91 8.51 7.07 9.29
CA LEU A 91 9.06 8.39 9.60
C LEU A 91 9.16 8.60 11.13
N LYS A 92 8.08 8.31 11.84
CA LYS A 92 8.05 8.43 13.31
C LYS A 92 8.96 7.43 14.01
N LEU A 93 9.15 6.24 13.44
CA LEU A 93 10.08 5.25 13.96
C LEU A 93 11.53 5.75 13.86
N VAL A 94 11.90 6.39 12.74
CA VAL A 94 13.21 7.02 12.57
C VAL A 94 13.40 8.19 13.55
N ASP A 95 12.37 9.01 13.73
CA ASP A 95 12.48 10.21 14.59
C ASP A 95 12.52 9.89 16.09
N SER A 96 11.78 8.87 16.56
CA SER A 96 11.63 8.60 18.01
C SER A 96 12.12 7.24 18.47
N SER A 97 12.39 6.31 17.56
CA SER A 97 12.77 4.91 17.82
C SER A 97 11.80 4.16 18.74
N GLU A 98 10.55 4.62 18.87
CA GLU A 98 9.57 4.02 19.76
C GLU A 98 8.94 2.75 19.16
N ARG A 99 8.80 1.71 19.99
CA ARG A 99 8.23 0.42 19.62
C ARG A 99 6.81 0.50 19.05
N ARG A 100 5.98 1.46 19.51
CA ARG A 100 4.61 1.62 19.00
C ARG A 100 4.56 1.87 17.49
N TRP A 101 5.55 2.59 16.95
CA TRP A 101 5.63 2.87 15.51
C TRP A 101 6.08 1.66 14.71
N ALA A 102 6.93 0.82 15.30
CA ALA A 102 7.27 -0.48 14.70
C ALA A 102 6.06 -1.42 14.62
N LEU A 103 5.27 -1.48 15.69
CA LEU A 103 4.04 -2.28 15.71
C LEU A 103 2.99 -1.74 14.74
N GLY A 104 2.79 -0.42 14.69
CA GLY A 104 1.91 0.22 13.71
C GLY A 104 2.38 -0.02 12.27
N GLY A 105 3.68 0.15 12.01
CA GLY A 105 4.26 -0.09 10.70
C GLY A 105 4.09 -1.53 10.23
N SER A 106 4.34 -2.53 11.10
CA SER A 106 4.10 -3.93 10.76
C SER A 106 2.62 -4.21 10.47
N ALA A 107 1.70 -3.64 11.26
CA ALA A 107 0.27 -3.79 11.04
C ALA A 107 -0.16 -3.23 9.68
N PHE A 108 0.29 -2.01 9.33
CA PHE A 108 -0.05 -1.40 8.03
C PHE A 108 0.63 -2.09 6.84
N LEU A 109 1.82 -2.64 7.00
CA LEU A 109 2.42 -3.52 5.99
C LEU A 109 1.57 -4.76 5.74
N LEU A 110 1.10 -5.42 6.80
CA LEU A 110 0.23 -6.59 6.69
C LEU A 110 -1.11 -6.24 6.05
N LEU A 111 -1.76 -5.16 6.50
CA LEU A 111 -3.02 -4.72 5.89
C LEU A 111 -2.85 -4.42 4.39
N THR A 112 -1.72 -3.80 4.01
CA THR A 112 -1.37 -3.60 2.59
C THR A 112 -1.20 -4.93 1.86
N ALA A 113 -0.44 -5.88 2.44
CA ALA A 113 -0.19 -7.18 1.85
C ALA A 113 -1.47 -8.01 1.63
N TYR A 114 -2.41 -7.93 2.57
CA TYR A 114 -3.70 -8.62 2.51
C TYR A 114 -4.71 -7.93 1.57
N CYS A 115 -4.43 -6.70 1.12
CA CYS A 115 -5.19 -6.03 0.07
C CYS A 115 -4.56 -6.24 -1.31
N GLU A 116 -3.26 -5.94 -1.43
CA GLU A 116 -2.52 -6.02 -2.69
C GLU A 116 -1.01 -6.17 -2.40
N TYR A 117 -0.47 -7.36 -2.58
CA TYR A 117 0.91 -7.68 -2.24
C TYR A 117 1.95 -6.97 -3.13
N TYR A 118 1.60 -6.55 -4.34
CA TYR A 118 2.52 -5.76 -5.18
C TYR A 118 2.91 -4.43 -4.53
N TYR A 119 2.05 -3.87 -3.70
CA TYR A 119 2.37 -2.64 -2.98
C TYR A 119 3.50 -2.80 -1.96
N LEU A 120 3.76 -4.03 -1.50
CA LEU A 120 4.93 -4.30 -0.65
C LEU A 120 6.24 -3.98 -1.35
N ILE A 121 6.33 -4.22 -2.68
CA ILE A 121 7.53 -3.91 -3.48
C ILE A 121 7.76 -2.40 -3.48
N TYR A 122 6.70 -1.61 -3.68
CA TYR A 122 6.81 -0.15 -3.66
C TYR A 122 7.18 0.39 -2.28
N LEU A 123 6.59 -0.18 -1.22
CA LEU A 123 6.92 0.21 0.15
C LEU A 123 8.34 -0.22 0.54
N ALA A 124 8.80 -1.39 0.09
CA ALA A 124 10.17 -1.84 0.31
C ALA A 124 11.17 -0.92 -0.38
N LEU A 125 10.91 -0.56 -1.64
CA LEU A 125 11.73 0.39 -2.39
C LEU A 125 11.77 1.77 -1.72
N PHE A 126 10.60 2.29 -1.34
CA PHE A 126 10.52 3.55 -0.59
C PHE A 126 11.33 3.48 0.71
N THR A 127 11.17 2.40 1.48
CA THR A 127 11.88 2.20 2.75
C THR A 127 13.39 2.18 2.53
N ALA A 128 13.87 1.44 1.52
CA ALA A 128 15.29 1.36 1.20
C ALA A 128 15.85 2.75 0.83
N ILE A 129 15.18 3.48 -0.07
CA ILE A 129 15.61 4.82 -0.49
C ILE A 129 15.60 5.78 0.71
N TYR A 130 14.56 5.76 1.53
CA TYR A 130 14.44 6.62 2.70
C TYR A 130 15.52 6.31 3.75
N LEU A 131 15.79 5.04 4.02
CA LEU A 131 16.86 4.66 4.97
C LEU A 131 18.26 5.00 4.44
N ILE A 132 18.51 4.87 3.14
CA ILE A 132 19.76 5.34 2.54
C ILE A 132 19.91 6.85 2.71
N TRP A 133 18.84 7.61 2.45
CA TRP A 133 18.84 9.04 2.67
C TRP A 133 19.10 9.40 4.15
N CYS A 134 18.46 8.70 5.09
CA CYS A 134 18.71 8.87 6.52
C CYS A 134 20.15 8.52 6.90
N TYR A 135 20.71 7.45 6.32
CA TYR A 135 22.09 7.07 6.56
C TYR A 135 23.10 8.16 6.17
N ILE A 136 22.82 8.87 5.08
CA ILE A 136 23.69 9.96 4.60
C ILE A 136 23.52 11.23 5.45
N HIS A 137 22.29 11.56 5.87
CA HIS A 137 21.99 12.87 6.48
C HIS A 137 21.76 12.84 8.00
N ARG A 138 21.40 11.66 8.55
CA ARG A 138 21.04 11.49 9.98
C ARG A 138 21.47 10.10 10.49
N PRO A 139 22.77 9.73 10.35
CA PRO A 139 23.22 8.38 10.69
C PRO A 139 22.96 8.02 12.17
N GLU A 140 23.05 8.98 13.07
CA GLU A 140 22.80 8.76 14.50
C GLU A 140 21.40 8.26 14.81
N GLN A 141 20.39 8.58 14.00
CA GLN A 141 19.01 8.15 14.22
C GLN A 141 18.83 6.67 13.84
N ILE A 142 19.40 6.23 12.72
CA ILE A 142 19.20 4.87 12.23
C ILE A 142 20.25 3.87 12.74
N LEU A 143 21.41 4.33 13.21
CA LEU A 143 22.42 3.48 13.85
C LEU A 143 22.17 3.30 15.35
N CYS A 144 21.17 3.99 15.91
CA CYS A 144 20.75 3.79 17.28
C CYS A 144 20.23 2.36 17.50
N GLY A 145 20.71 1.69 18.55
CA GLY A 145 20.32 0.29 18.85
C GLY A 145 18.82 0.09 19.02
N ASP A 146 18.11 1.09 19.55
CA ASP A 146 16.66 1.04 19.70
C ASP A 146 15.93 1.10 18.35
N PHE A 147 16.40 1.92 17.43
CA PHE A 147 15.87 1.95 16.08
C PHE A 147 16.08 0.59 15.39
N VAL A 148 17.30 0.09 15.38
CA VAL A 148 17.64 -1.18 14.72
C VAL A 148 16.78 -2.32 15.28
N ARG A 149 16.70 -2.43 16.60
CA ARG A 149 15.86 -3.45 17.27
C ARG A 149 14.39 -3.34 16.83
N ASN A 150 13.83 -2.15 16.86
CA ASN A 150 12.42 -1.92 16.55
C ASN A 150 12.13 -2.05 15.04
N PHE A 151 13.06 -1.66 14.18
CA PHE A 151 12.96 -1.87 12.74
C PHE A 151 13.00 -3.37 12.38
N LEU A 152 13.89 -4.14 13.01
CA LEU A 152 13.93 -5.60 12.84
C LEU A 152 12.66 -6.26 13.39
N LEU A 153 12.12 -5.78 14.51
CA LEU A 153 10.84 -6.24 15.04
C LEU A 153 9.70 -6.00 14.05
N MET A 154 9.65 -4.78 13.44
CA MET A 154 8.66 -4.45 12.41
C MET A 154 8.74 -5.42 11.22
N GLY A 155 9.95 -5.67 10.71
CA GLY A 155 10.17 -6.59 9.61
C GLY A 155 9.82 -8.04 9.96
N ALA A 156 10.23 -8.50 11.15
CA ALA A 156 9.93 -9.86 11.61
C ALA A 156 8.42 -10.11 11.78
N LEU A 157 7.69 -9.17 12.39
CA LEU A 157 6.24 -9.27 12.54
C LEU A 157 5.53 -9.23 11.18
N ALA A 158 5.97 -8.37 10.26
CA ALA A 158 5.42 -8.33 8.92
C ALA A 158 5.70 -9.63 8.16
N ALA A 159 6.93 -10.17 8.22
CA ALA A 159 7.29 -11.43 7.58
C ALA A 159 6.49 -12.61 8.14
N LEU A 160 6.36 -12.70 9.48
CA LEU A 160 5.57 -13.73 10.12
C LEU A 160 4.10 -13.68 9.73
N GLY A 161 3.50 -12.50 9.73
CA GLY A 161 2.11 -12.32 9.32
C GLY A 161 1.88 -12.53 7.82
N PHE A 162 2.90 -12.31 6.96
CA PHE A 162 2.83 -12.57 5.53
C PHE A 162 3.08 -14.05 5.17
N ALA A 163 3.67 -14.84 6.05
CA ALA A 163 4.01 -16.23 5.80
C ALA A 163 2.85 -17.10 5.26
N PRO A 164 1.59 -16.97 5.72
CA PRO A 164 0.47 -17.72 5.15
C PRO A 164 0.21 -17.39 3.68
N ILE A 165 0.30 -16.11 3.29
CA ILE A 165 0.13 -15.69 1.89
C ILE A 165 1.28 -16.24 1.05
N LEU A 166 2.51 -16.12 1.56
CA LEU A 166 3.69 -16.63 0.87
C LEU A 166 3.61 -18.15 0.66
N SER A 167 3.17 -18.93 1.65
CA SER A 167 2.99 -20.36 1.50
C SER A 167 1.94 -20.72 0.45
N MET A 168 0.85 -19.94 0.33
CA MET A 168 -0.13 -20.10 -0.74
C MET A 168 0.47 -19.79 -2.12
N LEU A 169 1.24 -18.70 -2.24
CA LEU A 169 1.86 -18.32 -3.50
C LEU A 169 2.90 -19.35 -3.97
N LEU A 170 3.65 -19.94 -3.06
CA LEU A 170 4.66 -20.96 -3.38
C LEU A 170 4.04 -22.35 -3.61
N GLY A 171 2.91 -22.64 -2.96
CA GLY A 171 2.21 -23.93 -3.08
C GLY A 171 1.26 -24.04 -4.27
N THR A 172 0.94 -22.94 -4.95
CA THR A 172 0.28 -22.99 -6.25
C THR A 172 1.29 -23.47 -7.27
N GLU A 173 1.29 -24.78 -7.54
CA GLU A 173 1.95 -25.30 -8.73
C GLU A 173 1.55 -24.40 -9.90
N GLN A 174 2.52 -24.10 -10.77
CA GLN A 174 2.32 -23.32 -11.98
C GLN A 174 1.27 -24.01 -12.85
N SER A 175 0.00 -23.85 -12.48
CA SER A 175 -1.08 -24.19 -13.38
C SER A 175 -0.94 -23.23 -14.57
N ASP A 176 -1.14 -23.73 -15.79
CA ASP A 176 -1.06 -23.04 -17.09
C ASP A 176 -1.85 -21.70 -17.20
N TYR A 177 -2.35 -21.21 -16.10
CA TYR A 177 -3.06 -19.94 -15.93
C TYR A 177 -2.14 -18.72 -15.80
N LEU A 178 -0.83 -18.87 -15.80
CA LEU A 178 0.09 -17.74 -15.98
C LEU A 178 0.12 -17.34 -17.46
N TYR A 179 -0.83 -16.53 -17.75
CA TYR A 179 -1.35 -16.09 -19.02
C TYR A 179 -0.36 -15.44 -19.94
N GLY A 180 -0.40 -15.93 -21.16
CA GLY A 180 -0.03 -15.19 -22.34
C GLY A 180 1.46 -15.07 -22.60
N GLY A 181 2.34 -15.56 -21.74
CA GLY A 181 3.79 -15.52 -21.91
C GLY A 181 4.33 -14.11 -22.24
N TRP A 182 5.51 -14.07 -22.79
CA TRP A 182 6.20 -12.83 -23.20
C TRP A 182 5.38 -11.97 -24.19
N GLY A 183 4.50 -12.57 -25.00
CA GLY A 183 3.68 -11.85 -25.96
C GLY A 183 2.62 -10.95 -25.32
N ALA A 184 2.01 -11.35 -24.20
CA ALA A 184 1.06 -10.50 -23.48
C ALA A 184 1.79 -9.41 -22.69
N THR A 185 2.93 -9.73 -22.09
CA THR A 185 3.76 -8.75 -21.36
C THR A 185 4.28 -7.68 -22.33
N ALA A 186 4.71 -8.04 -23.53
CA ALA A 186 5.16 -7.08 -24.53
C ALA A 186 4.05 -6.16 -25.04
N LYS A 187 2.79 -6.65 -25.08
CA LYS A 187 1.62 -5.83 -25.51
C LYS A 187 1.11 -4.90 -24.40
N LEU A 188 1.29 -5.28 -23.14
CA LEU A 188 0.78 -4.54 -21.97
C LEU A 188 1.88 -3.77 -21.23
N GLY A 189 3.15 -4.01 -21.58
CA GLY A 189 4.28 -3.30 -21.01
C GLY A 189 4.33 -1.85 -21.51
N ALA A 190 4.52 -0.91 -20.60
CA ALA A 190 4.82 0.47 -20.98
C ALA A 190 6.27 0.52 -21.50
N ASP A 191 6.46 1.04 -22.70
CA ASP A 191 7.79 1.38 -23.18
C ASP A 191 8.25 2.74 -22.66
N ALA A 192 9.53 3.06 -22.86
CA ALA A 192 10.09 4.34 -22.39
C ALA A 192 9.42 5.56 -23.05
N LEU A 193 8.87 5.40 -24.26
CA LEU A 193 8.16 6.46 -24.97
C LEU A 193 6.78 6.73 -24.37
N ALA A 194 6.14 5.75 -23.74
CA ALA A 194 4.83 5.92 -23.11
C ALA A 194 4.84 6.93 -21.94
N PHE A 195 6.01 7.26 -21.40
CA PHE A 195 6.17 8.31 -20.40
C PHE A 195 6.22 9.73 -20.99
N VAL A 196 6.47 9.85 -22.29
CA VAL A 196 6.66 11.14 -22.99
C VAL A 196 5.54 11.41 -23.98
N VAL A 197 5.02 10.36 -24.61
CA VAL A 197 3.97 10.44 -25.64
C VAL A 197 2.65 9.97 -25.04
N PRO A 198 1.61 10.82 -25.01
CA PRO A 198 0.30 10.40 -24.55
C PRO A 198 -0.26 9.28 -25.44
N PRO A 199 -1.04 8.33 -24.87
CA PRO A 199 -1.60 7.25 -25.66
C PRO A 199 -2.55 7.76 -26.74
N PRO A 200 -2.64 7.05 -27.87
CA PRO A 200 -3.58 7.44 -28.93
C PRO A 200 -5.02 7.50 -28.39
N GLY A 201 -5.68 8.65 -28.55
CA GLY A 201 -7.06 8.87 -28.08
C GLY A 201 -7.18 9.54 -26.70
N SER A 202 -6.10 10.07 -26.14
CA SER A 202 -6.11 10.84 -24.87
C SER A 202 -6.33 12.35 -25.05
N LEU A 203 -6.64 12.82 -26.26
CA LEU A 203 -7.01 14.23 -26.59
C LEU A 203 -8.51 14.34 -26.81
#